data_33b68179601d38c0df6c484bde2e587e
#
_entry.id   33b68179601d38c0df6c484bde2e587e
#
_cell.length_a   1.000
_cell.length_b   1.000
_cell.length_c   1.000
_cell.angle_alpha   90.00
_cell.angle_beta   90.00
_cell.angle_gamma   90.00
#
_symmetry.space_group_name_H-M   'P 1'
#
loop_
_entity.id
_entity.type
_entity.pdbx_description
1 polymer ?
#
loop_
_entity_poly.entity_id
_entity_poly.type
_entity_poly.pdbx_seq_one_letter_code
_entity_poly.pdbx_strand_id
1 'polypeptide(L)'
;MAAVSRDLLERLYAAPPDGFVAARSAAVAEARAAGDAAGAREIGKLRKPTVAAWLVNLLALRRPDLMAELVELSAALRAAQRELRGARLRELSARRRDLVATLVAQARALAEASYPDVPVGRLPLTEVEATLQAALSDVEIAEQVRSGRLVRAVSYAGFGEVPRPQLRLVT
;
A
#
# COMPACT_ATOMS: atom_id res chain seq x y z
N MET A 1 -6.55 -4.58 27.08
CA MET A 1 -5.54 -4.02 26.18
C MET A 1 -6.18 -3.21 25.07
N ALA A 2 -5.78 -1.99 24.92
CA ALA A 2 -6.37 -1.14 23.89
C ALA A 2 -5.70 -1.38 22.56
N ALA A 3 -6.51 -1.54 21.52
CA ALA A 3 -5.98 -1.60 20.16
C ALA A 3 -5.64 -0.18 19.70
N VAL A 4 -4.64 -0.04 18.86
CA VAL A 4 -4.32 1.24 18.25
C VAL A 4 -5.52 1.63 17.37
N SER A 5 -5.99 2.86 17.50
CA SER A 5 -7.20 3.26 16.79
C SER A 5 -6.94 3.33 15.28
N ARG A 6 -7.99 3.03 14.52
CA ARG A 6 -7.94 3.09 13.07
C ARG A 6 -7.63 4.51 12.60
N ASP A 7 -8.25 5.51 13.24
CA ASP A 7 -8.02 6.91 12.89
C ASP A 7 -6.57 7.31 13.06
N LEU A 8 -5.94 6.85 14.14
CA LEU A 8 -4.54 7.14 14.37
C LEU A 8 -3.66 6.50 13.31
N LEU A 9 -3.93 5.22 12.98
CA LEU A 9 -3.18 4.53 11.94
C LEU A 9 -3.31 5.25 10.61
N GLU A 10 -4.51 5.69 10.27
CA GLU A 10 -4.72 6.42 9.02
C GLU A 10 -3.93 7.72 9.01
N ARG A 11 -3.94 8.47 10.11
CA ARG A 11 -3.18 9.72 10.19
C ARG A 11 -1.68 9.48 10.03
N LEU A 12 -1.16 8.45 10.68
CA LEU A 12 0.27 8.15 10.62
C LEU A 12 0.71 7.74 9.22
N TYR A 13 -0.07 6.87 8.59
CA TYR A 13 0.31 6.33 7.27
C TYR A 13 -0.07 7.22 6.10
N ALA A 14 -0.92 8.23 6.33
CA ALA A 14 -1.19 9.26 5.32
C ALA A 14 -0.14 10.38 5.38
N ALA A 15 0.59 10.52 6.48
CA ALA A 15 1.63 11.53 6.60
C ALA A 15 2.83 11.18 5.72
N PRO A 16 3.49 12.18 5.11
CA PRO A 16 4.71 11.91 4.35
C PRO A 16 5.76 11.25 5.25
N PRO A 17 6.61 10.40 4.70
CA PRO A 17 7.62 9.70 5.53
C PRO A 17 8.46 10.63 6.40
N ASP A 18 8.76 11.83 5.92
CA ASP A 18 9.54 12.80 6.70
C ASP A 18 8.86 13.20 8.00
N GLY A 19 7.54 13.17 8.05
CA GLY A 19 6.79 13.52 9.25
C GLY A 19 6.39 12.35 10.11
N PHE A 20 6.66 11.13 9.66
CA PHE A 20 6.17 9.93 10.34
C PHE A 20 6.73 9.76 11.74
N VAL A 21 8.04 9.90 11.90
CA VAL A 21 8.69 9.68 13.20
C VAL A 21 8.19 10.68 14.25
N ALA A 22 8.06 11.94 13.87
CA ALA A 22 7.54 12.96 14.77
C ALA A 22 6.08 12.68 15.16
N ALA A 23 5.27 12.30 14.18
CA ALA A 23 3.88 11.98 14.42
C ALA A 23 3.73 10.75 15.32
N ARG A 24 4.57 9.74 15.09
CA ARG A 24 4.58 8.54 15.92
C ARG A 24 4.97 8.88 17.36
N SER A 25 6.02 9.68 17.55
CA SER A 25 6.47 10.08 18.88
C SER A 25 5.39 10.87 19.63
N ALA A 26 4.70 11.76 18.93
CA ALA A 26 3.59 12.51 19.54
C ALA A 26 2.46 11.57 19.96
N ALA A 27 2.13 10.60 19.13
CA ALA A 27 1.07 9.64 19.43
C ALA A 27 1.44 8.76 20.63
N VAL A 28 2.72 8.36 20.73
CA VAL A 28 3.20 7.59 21.88
C VAL A 28 3.04 8.42 23.15
N ALA A 29 3.42 9.70 23.11
CA ALA A 29 3.29 10.59 24.28
C ALA A 29 1.83 10.77 24.70
N GLU A 30 0.93 10.93 23.73
CA GLU A 30 -0.50 11.05 24.01
C GLU A 30 -1.05 9.80 24.67
N ALA A 31 -0.66 8.64 24.18
CA ALA A 31 -1.12 7.37 24.75
C ALA A 31 -0.63 7.19 26.19
N ARG A 32 0.61 7.56 26.45
CA ARG A 32 1.16 7.50 27.81
C ARG A 32 0.45 8.46 28.75
N ALA A 33 0.18 9.68 28.27
CA ALA A 33 -0.53 10.67 29.06
C ALA A 33 -1.97 10.20 29.40
N ALA A 34 -2.56 9.42 28.51
CA ALA A 34 -3.90 8.85 28.74
C ALA A 34 -3.87 7.58 29.59
N GLY A 35 -2.69 7.14 30.03
CA GLY A 35 -2.55 5.93 30.83
C GLY A 35 -2.58 4.65 30.03
N ASP A 36 -2.44 4.74 28.70
CA ASP A 36 -2.47 3.57 27.82
C ASP A 36 -1.04 3.14 27.46
N ALA A 37 -0.38 2.47 28.38
CA ALA A 37 0.98 2.01 28.17
C ALA A 37 1.07 0.95 27.07
N ALA A 38 0.08 0.08 26.98
CA ALA A 38 0.06 -0.96 25.94
C ALA A 38 -0.08 -0.34 24.55
N GLY A 39 -0.99 0.63 24.42
CA GLY A 39 -1.16 1.36 23.15
C GLY A 39 0.10 2.11 22.77
N ALA A 40 0.76 2.75 23.74
CA ALA A 40 2.01 3.47 23.49
C ALA A 40 3.09 2.53 22.93
N ARG A 41 3.18 1.32 23.49
CA ARG A 41 4.15 0.34 22.98
C ARG A 41 3.82 -0.11 21.56
N GLU A 42 2.56 -0.33 21.28
CA GLU A 42 2.15 -0.76 19.94
C GLU A 42 2.41 0.33 18.90
N ILE A 43 2.11 1.57 19.24
CA ILE A 43 2.37 2.71 18.36
C ILE A 43 3.87 2.84 18.11
N GLY A 44 4.68 2.68 19.14
CA GLY A 44 6.13 2.81 19.05
C GLY A 44 6.78 1.78 18.13
N LYS A 45 6.11 0.65 17.89
CA LYS A 45 6.61 -0.40 17.00
C LYS A 45 6.30 -0.15 15.53
N LEU A 46 5.44 0.80 15.24
CA LEU A 46 5.05 1.08 13.85
C LEU A 46 6.24 1.63 13.09
N ARG A 47 6.43 1.11 11.89
CA ARG A 47 7.59 1.45 11.08
C ARG A 47 7.29 2.57 10.09
N LYS A 48 8.29 3.44 9.90
CA LYS A 48 8.24 4.51 8.90
C LYS A 48 8.17 3.88 7.51
N PRO A 49 7.17 4.23 6.69
CA PRO A 49 7.09 3.70 5.33
C PRO A 49 8.11 4.36 4.41
N THR A 50 8.47 3.65 3.35
CA THR A 50 9.22 4.26 2.24
C THR A 50 8.30 5.20 1.49
N VAL A 51 8.88 6.07 0.66
CA VAL A 51 8.06 7.00 -0.14
C VAL A 51 7.11 6.24 -1.07
N ALA A 52 7.59 5.16 -1.71
CA ALA A 52 6.73 4.35 -2.56
C ALA A 52 5.57 3.74 -1.78
N ALA A 53 5.84 3.20 -0.60
CA ALA A 53 4.80 2.63 0.25
C ALA A 53 3.79 3.70 0.67
N TRP A 54 4.29 4.88 1.03
CA TRP A 54 3.43 6.01 1.39
C TRP A 54 2.47 6.36 0.26
N LEU A 55 2.95 6.41 -0.98
CA LEU A 55 2.09 6.71 -2.13
C LEU A 55 0.99 5.67 -2.29
N VAL A 56 1.31 4.40 -2.13
CA VAL A 56 0.32 3.33 -2.19
C VAL A 56 -0.67 3.45 -1.03
N ASN A 57 -0.18 3.79 0.16
CA ASN A 57 -1.05 4.00 1.32
C ASN A 57 -2.03 5.17 1.10
N LEU A 58 -1.57 6.24 0.46
CA LEU A 58 -2.46 7.36 0.12
C LEU A 58 -3.62 6.89 -0.76
N LEU A 59 -3.33 6.05 -1.74
CA LEU A 59 -4.39 5.49 -2.58
C LEU A 59 -5.40 4.71 -1.75
N ALA A 60 -4.91 3.83 -0.87
CA ALA A 60 -5.79 3.01 -0.07
C ALA A 60 -6.65 3.84 0.88
N LEU A 61 -6.07 4.90 1.46
CA LEU A 61 -6.75 5.71 2.45
C LEU A 61 -7.67 6.77 1.84
N ARG A 62 -7.31 7.30 0.67
CA ARG A 62 -8.06 8.39 0.03
C ARG A 62 -8.95 7.94 -1.11
N ARG A 63 -8.64 6.81 -1.73
CA ARG A 63 -9.41 6.28 -2.84
C ARG A 63 -9.77 4.81 -2.62
N PRO A 64 -10.54 4.52 -1.56
CA PRO A 64 -10.96 3.14 -1.30
C PRO A 64 -11.79 2.55 -2.44
N ASP A 65 -12.45 3.39 -3.23
CA ASP A 65 -13.19 2.95 -4.41
C ASP A 65 -12.25 2.29 -5.44
N LEU A 66 -11.11 2.92 -5.70
CA LEU A 66 -10.13 2.36 -6.65
C LEU A 66 -9.47 1.10 -6.08
N MET A 67 -9.26 1.06 -4.77
CA MET A 67 -8.71 -0.14 -4.14
C MET A 67 -9.67 -1.32 -4.27
N ALA A 68 -10.96 -1.07 -4.14
CA ALA A 68 -11.96 -2.11 -4.33
C ALA A 68 -11.91 -2.65 -5.76
N GLU A 69 -11.76 -1.77 -6.75
CA GLU A 69 -11.62 -2.19 -8.14
C GLU A 69 -10.36 -3.05 -8.35
N LEU A 70 -9.27 -2.69 -7.69
CA LEU A 70 -8.03 -3.44 -7.76
C LEU A 70 -8.23 -4.88 -7.25
N VAL A 71 -8.86 -5.01 -6.10
CA VAL A 71 -9.11 -6.32 -5.48
C VAL A 71 -10.05 -7.16 -6.36
N GLU A 72 -11.11 -6.55 -6.88
CA GLU A 72 -12.04 -7.23 -7.77
C GLU A 72 -11.36 -7.72 -9.05
N LEU A 73 -10.53 -6.86 -9.62
CA LEU A 73 -9.82 -7.22 -10.85
C LEU A 73 -8.82 -8.34 -10.60
N SER A 74 -8.13 -8.32 -9.47
CA SER A 74 -7.22 -9.39 -9.08
C SER A 74 -7.97 -10.74 -9.03
N ALA A 75 -9.15 -10.75 -8.40
CA ALA A 75 -9.96 -11.96 -8.31
C ALA A 75 -10.44 -12.43 -9.68
N ALA A 76 -10.86 -11.50 -10.53
CA ALA A 76 -11.34 -11.83 -11.87
C ALA A 76 -10.22 -12.41 -12.74
N LEU A 77 -9.02 -11.86 -12.63
CA LEU A 77 -7.86 -12.38 -13.37
C LEU A 77 -7.54 -13.82 -12.96
N ARG A 78 -7.56 -14.09 -11.66
CA ARG A 78 -7.29 -15.44 -11.17
C ARG A 78 -8.36 -16.42 -11.65
N ALA A 79 -9.62 -16.00 -11.61
CA ALA A 79 -10.74 -16.86 -12.06
C ALA A 79 -10.59 -17.18 -13.55
N ALA A 80 -10.29 -16.16 -14.37
CA ALA A 80 -10.13 -16.35 -15.80
C ALA A 80 -8.94 -17.27 -16.12
N GLN A 81 -7.87 -17.19 -15.35
CA GLN A 81 -6.72 -18.08 -15.51
C GLN A 81 -7.07 -19.52 -15.18
N ARG A 82 -7.80 -19.74 -14.08
CA ARG A 82 -8.20 -21.08 -13.68
C ARG A 82 -9.13 -21.71 -14.72
N GLU A 83 -9.98 -20.91 -15.33
CA GLU A 83 -10.96 -21.38 -16.30
C GLU A 83 -10.42 -21.40 -17.71
N LEU A 84 -9.18 -20.97 -17.91
CA LEU A 84 -8.51 -20.94 -19.22
C LEU A 84 -9.32 -20.18 -20.27
N ARG A 85 -9.89 -19.05 -19.87
CA ARG A 85 -10.72 -18.24 -20.76
C ARG A 85 -9.88 -17.14 -21.42
N GLY A 86 -9.29 -17.48 -22.56
CA GLY A 86 -8.36 -16.59 -23.25
C GLY A 86 -8.92 -15.22 -23.62
N ALA A 87 -10.14 -15.19 -24.15
CA ALA A 87 -10.77 -13.92 -24.53
C ALA A 87 -11.00 -13.04 -23.30
N ARG A 88 -11.44 -13.65 -22.20
CA ARG A 88 -11.66 -12.93 -20.95
C ARG A 88 -10.35 -12.41 -20.38
N LEU A 89 -9.28 -13.21 -20.47
CA LEU A 89 -7.95 -12.78 -20.01
C LEU A 89 -7.45 -11.57 -20.79
N ARG A 90 -7.66 -11.53 -22.09
CA ARG A 90 -7.24 -10.39 -22.89
C ARG A 90 -8.00 -9.12 -22.50
N GLU A 91 -9.30 -9.25 -22.27
CA GLU A 91 -10.15 -8.16 -21.85
C GLU A 91 -9.70 -7.63 -20.47
N LEU A 92 -9.47 -8.55 -19.53
CA LEU A 92 -9.03 -8.19 -18.18
C LEU A 92 -7.61 -7.62 -18.17
N SER A 93 -6.74 -8.08 -19.07
CA SER A 93 -5.39 -7.53 -19.17
C SER A 93 -5.39 -6.09 -19.65
N ALA A 94 -6.29 -5.75 -20.58
CA ALA A 94 -6.46 -4.36 -21.01
C ALA A 94 -6.96 -3.51 -19.85
N ARG A 95 -7.93 -4.01 -19.11
CA ARG A 95 -8.47 -3.33 -17.94
C ARG A 95 -7.41 -3.14 -16.86
N ARG A 96 -6.54 -4.13 -16.69
CA ARG A 96 -5.41 -4.07 -15.76
C ARG A 96 -4.49 -2.90 -16.09
N ARG A 97 -4.12 -2.76 -17.35
CA ARG A 97 -3.25 -1.66 -17.77
C ARG A 97 -3.89 -0.31 -17.48
N ASP A 98 -5.17 -0.17 -17.81
CA ASP A 98 -5.88 1.08 -17.57
C ASP A 98 -5.99 1.42 -16.10
N LEU A 99 -6.31 0.43 -15.28
CA LEU A 99 -6.46 0.64 -13.84
C LEU A 99 -5.13 1.01 -13.20
N VAL A 100 -4.05 0.32 -13.55
CA VAL A 100 -2.73 0.63 -13.00
C VAL A 100 -2.33 2.06 -13.37
N ALA A 101 -2.53 2.44 -14.62
CA ALA A 101 -2.23 3.81 -15.07
C ALA A 101 -3.03 4.83 -14.27
N THR A 102 -4.33 4.57 -14.05
CA THR A 102 -5.19 5.45 -13.27
C THR A 102 -4.69 5.55 -11.83
N LEU A 103 -4.34 4.42 -11.22
CA LEU A 103 -3.88 4.40 -9.84
C LEU A 103 -2.57 5.17 -9.68
N VAL A 104 -1.63 4.98 -10.58
CA VAL A 104 -0.35 5.71 -10.54
C VAL A 104 -0.60 7.21 -10.67
N ALA A 105 -1.46 7.61 -11.61
CA ALA A 105 -1.79 9.03 -11.79
C ALA A 105 -2.47 9.61 -10.55
N GLN A 106 -3.36 8.84 -9.92
CA GLN A 106 -4.04 9.29 -8.70
C GLN A 106 -3.06 9.40 -7.52
N ALA A 107 -2.13 8.47 -7.38
CA ALA A 107 -1.13 8.54 -6.31
C ALA A 107 -0.33 9.83 -6.44
N ARG A 108 0.10 10.14 -7.66
CA ARG A 108 0.83 11.36 -7.94
C ARG A 108 -0.01 12.60 -7.63
N ALA A 109 -1.25 12.63 -8.07
CA ALA A 109 -2.14 13.75 -7.84
C ALA A 109 -2.41 13.98 -6.35
N LEU A 110 -2.61 12.90 -5.60
CA LEU A 110 -2.83 12.98 -4.15
C LEU A 110 -1.62 13.55 -3.44
N ALA A 111 -0.42 13.10 -3.85
CA ALA A 111 0.82 13.60 -3.26
C ALA A 111 1.00 15.09 -3.55
N GLU A 112 0.76 15.51 -4.80
CA GLU A 112 0.88 16.92 -5.17
C GLU A 112 -0.10 17.82 -4.41
N ALA A 113 -1.34 17.36 -4.28
CA ALA A 113 -2.38 18.14 -3.64
C ALA A 113 -2.18 18.25 -2.14
N SER A 114 -1.74 17.16 -1.50
CA SER A 114 -1.63 17.09 -0.04
C SER A 114 -0.27 17.60 0.46
N TYR A 115 0.77 17.45 -0.34
CA TYR A 115 2.14 17.76 0.07
C TYR A 115 2.89 18.42 -1.07
N PRO A 116 2.55 19.69 -1.37
CA PRO A 116 3.12 20.38 -2.53
C PRO A 116 4.64 20.57 -2.50
N ASP A 117 5.25 20.43 -1.33
CA ASP A 117 6.70 20.58 -1.21
C ASP A 117 7.46 19.32 -1.66
N VAL A 118 6.78 18.20 -1.84
CA VAL A 118 7.43 16.98 -2.32
C VAL A 118 7.63 17.10 -3.83
N PRO A 119 8.89 17.01 -4.33
CA PRO A 119 9.14 17.15 -5.76
C PRO A 119 8.53 16.02 -6.57
N VAL A 120 7.62 16.36 -7.48
CA VAL A 120 6.90 15.38 -8.30
C VAL A 120 7.84 14.54 -9.14
N GLY A 121 8.90 15.15 -9.67
CA GLY A 121 9.84 14.43 -10.51
C GLY A 121 10.69 13.40 -9.77
N ARG A 122 10.64 13.39 -8.45
CA ARG A 122 11.40 12.45 -7.63
C ARG A 122 10.53 11.37 -6.99
N LEU A 123 9.25 11.35 -7.31
CA LEU A 123 8.38 10.31 -6.77
C LEU A 123 8.73 8.97 -7.40
N PRO A 124 8.84 7.89 -6.60
CA PRO A 124 9.21 6.58 -7.10
C PRO A 124 8.03 5.86 -7.75
N LEU A 125 7.52 6.41 -8.84
CA LEU A 125 6.31 5.90 -9.49
C LEU A 125 6.49 4.51 -10.09
N THR A 126 7.72 4.16 -10.51
CA THR A 126 8.00 2.81 -11.01
C THR A 126 7.80 1.78 -9.93
N GLU A 127 8.24 2.07 -8.70
CA GLU A 127 8.04 1.17 -7.56
C GLU A 127 6.57 1.07 -7.17
N VAL A 128 5.84 2.19 -7.28
CA VAL A 128 4.40 2.20 -7.04
C VAL A 128 3.71 1.29 -8.05
N GLU A 129 4.06 1.43 -9.32
CA GLU A 129 3.48 0.60 -10.37
C GLU A 129 3.79 -0.88 -10.12
N ALA A 130 5.03 -1.21 -9.77
CA ALA A 130 5.42 -2.60 -9.50
C ALA A 130 4.62 -3.18 -8.34
N THR A 131 4.38 -2.39 -7.29
CA THR A 131 3.59 -2.83 -6.14
C THR A 131 2.14 -3.11 -6.54
N LEU A 132 1.55 -2.24 -7.37
CA LEU A 132 0.19 -2.43 -7.85
C LEU A 132 0.08 -3.65 -8.75
N GLN A 133 1.08 -3.89 -9.61
CA GLN A 133 1.11 -5.08 -10.44
C GLN A 133 1.21 -6.34 -9.58
N ALA A 134 2.04 -6.30 -8.52
CA ALA A 134 2.16 -7.42 -7.60
C ALA A 134 0.82 -7.71 -6.91
N ALA A 135 0.11 -6.66 -6.52
CA ALA A 135 -1.21 -6.80 -5.88
C ALA A 135 -2.21 -7.48 -6.82
N LEU A 136 -2.13 -7.17 -8.10
CA LEU A 136 -3.02 -7.81 -9.08
C LEU A 136 -2.69 -9.27 -9.32
N SER A 137 -1.48 -9.70 -8.98
CA SER A 137 -1.03 -11.07 -9.18
C SER A 137 -1.15 -11.95 -7.94
N ASP A 138 -1.28 -11.34 -6.75
CA ASP A 138 -1.24 -12.08 -5.49
C ASP A 138 -2.27 -11.51 -4.51
N VAL A 139 -3.17 -12.37 -4.04
CA VAL A 139 -4.25 -11.96 -3.16
C VAL A 139 -3.75 -11.41 -1.82
N GLU A 140 -2.67 -11.99 -1.30
CA GLU A 140 -2.13 -11.51 -0.03
C GLU A 140 -1.53 -10.11 -0.17
N ILE A 141 -0.84 -9.87 -1.29
CA ILE A 141 -0.30 -8.54 -1.56
C ILE A 141 -1.44 -7.54 -1.75
N ALA A 142 -2.52 -7.94 -2.44
CA ALA A 142 -3.69 -7.07 -2.60
C ALA A 142 -4.27 -6.65 -1.24
N GLU A 143 -4.33 -7.59 -0.28
CA GLU A 143 -4.84 -7.27 1.04
C GLU A 143 -3.89 -6.35 1.81
N GLN A 144 -2.59 -6.55 1.68
CA GLN A 144 -1.60 -5.66 2.30
C GLN A 144 -1.72 -4.25 1.75
N VAL A 145 -1.85 -4.13 0.43
CA VAL A 145 -2.00 -2.83 -0.23
C VAL A 145 -3.29 -2.14 0.23
N ARG A 146 -4.37 -2.90 0.30
CA ARG A 146 -5.67 -2.35 0.71
C ARG A 146 -5.66 -1.87 2.16
N SER A 147 -4.80 -2.42 2.99
CA SER A 147 -4.74 -2.05 4.41
C SER A 147 -4.33 -0.60 4.64
N GLY A 148 -3.63 0.01 3.71
CA GLY A 148 -3.13 1.37 3.86
C GLY A 148 -1.97 1.51 4.84
N ARG A 149 -1.34 0.40 5.20
CA ARG A 149 -0.25 0.37 6.19
C ARG A 149 1.00 -0.29 5.65
N LEU A 150 1.21 -0.18 4.35
CA LEU A 150 2.39 -0.75 3.72
C LEU A 150 3.64 -0.03 4.20
N VAL A 151 4.68 -0.76 4.51
CA VAL A 151 5.93 -0.18 5.02
C VAL A 151 6.96 -0.02 3.89
N ARG A 152 6.95 -0.91 2.93
CA ARG A 152 7.86 -0.84 1.79
C ARG A 152 7.17 -1.32 0.53
N ALA A 153 7.71 -0.88 -0.62
CA ALA A 153 7.22 -1.33 -1.90
C ALA A 153 7.38 -2.84 -2.02
N VAL A 154 6.49 -3.44 -2.80
CA VAL A 154 6.52 -4.87 -3.05
C VAL A 154 6.73 -5.06 -4.56
N SER A 155 7.54 -6.03 -4.95
CA SER A 155 7.61 -6.44 -6.33
C SER A 155 7.43 -7.95 -6.38
N TYR A 156 6.64 -8.38 -7.33
CA TYR A 156 6.39 -9.79 -7.49
C TYR A 156 7.40 -10.36 -8.48
N ALA A 157 8.33 -11.13 -7.94
CA ALA A 157 9.36 -11.73 -8.76
C ALA A 157 8.92 -13.11 -9.22
N GLY A 158 7.81 -13.17 -9.94
CA GLY A 158 7.18 -14.40 -10.31
C GLY A 158 7.94 -15.28 -11.29
N PHE A 159 9.13 -14.85 -11.68
CA PHE A 159 9.90 -15.58 -12.66
C PHE A 159 11.24 -16.02 -12.09
N GLY A 160 11.18 -16.96 -11.17
CA GLY A 160 12.38 -17.55 -10.65
C GLY A 160 13.12 -16.79 -9.59
N GLU A 161 12.50 -15.86 -9.06
CA GLU A 161 13.12 -15.18 -7.96
C GLU A 161 12.56 -15.66 -6.70
N VAL A 162 12.77 -16.02 -6.06
CA VAL A 162 12.00 -16.19 -5.07
C VAL A 162 12.13 -15.70 -3.83
N PRO A 163 12.14 -15.45 -4.30
CA PRO A 163 12.06 -15.14 -3.35
C PRO A 163 12.09 -15.31 -2.35
N ARG A 164 12.40 -15.16 -2.21
CA ARG A 164 12.40 -15.13 -1.63
C ARG A 164 12.16 -15.28 -0.64
N PRO A 165 12.27 -15.31 -0.58
CA PRO A 165 12.05 -15.31 0.08
C PRO A 165 11.97 -15.15 0.91
N GLN A 166 12.27 -15.00 0.84
CA GLN A 166 12.09 -14.64 1.08
C GLN A 166 11.63 -14.61 1.75
N LEU A 167 11.93 -14.63 1.66
CA LEU A 167 11.39 -14.58 1.80
C LEU A 167 11.15 -15.05 2.62
N ARG A 168 11.60 -15.16 2.78
CA ARG A 168 11.35 -15.57 2.99
C ARG A 168 11.46 -16.00 3.65
N LEU A 169 11.79 -15.74 3.73
CA LEU A 169 11.76 -16.14 3.76
C LEU A 169 11.79 -16.67 4.27
N VAL A 170 12.11 -16.64 4.41
CA VAL A 170 12.20 -17.14 4.33
C VAL A 170 12.38 -17.58 4.71
N THR A 171 12.85 -17.67 5.17
CA THR A 171 13.16 -17.98 5.04
C THR A 171 13.16 -18.23 5.01
#